data_8527f0f06f338a7cc031d76570733af9
#
_entry.id   8527f0f06f338a7cc031d76570733af9
#
_cell.length_a   1.000
_cell.length_b   1.000
_cell.length_c   1.000
_cell.angle_alpha   90.00
_cell.angle_beta   90.00
_cell.angle_gamma   90.00
#
_symmetry.space_group_name_H-M   'P 1'
#
loop_
_entity.id
_entity.type
_entity.pdbx_description
1 polymer ?
#
loop_
_entity_poly.entity_id
_entity_poly.type
_entity_poly.pdbx_seq_one_letter_code
_entity_poly.pdbx_strand_id
1 'polypeptide(L)'
;LKYFNIFSKLNSHAIKMLEEIDFILVISLLIIDETDNSDYFLYKFNVSKKNQKRIKNINEFFRENSSSKKFNEKILNKVLYYKGKKTLLDILIFKIFKTKKIDRSLINLYDLFKNKEAPIMPIKADNLISNYNISEGKFLGDKLKVIEEVWVNNNFKISDKQVENIINN
;
A
#
# COMPACT_ATOMS: atom_id res chain seq x y z
N LEU A 1 3.90 -20.79 22.22
CA LEU A 1 5.30 -20.29 22.17
C LEU A 1 5.92 -20.24 20.77
N LYS A 2 5.29 -20.88 19.76
CA LYS A 2 5.75 -20.87 18.36
C LYS A 2 5.75 -19.45 17.74
N TYR A 3 4.87 -18.57 18.23
CA TYR A 3 4.66 -17.20 17.72
C TYR A 3 5.69 -16.18 18.23
N PHE A 4 6.30 -16.41 19.40
CA PHE A 4 7.34 -15.52 19.95
C PHE A 4 8.71 -15.68 19.29
N ASN A 5 8.89 -16.68 18.43
CA ASN A 5 10.16 -16.93 17.74
C ASN A 5 10.52 -15.85 16.70
N ILE A 6 9.57 -14.97 16.35
CA ILE A 6 9.84 -13.82 15.44
C ILE A 6 10.82 -12.87 16.10
N PHE A 7 10.62 -12.55 17.38
CA PHE A 7 11.44 -11.58 18.11
C PHE A 7 12.80 -12.14 18.55
N SER A 8 12.95 -13.46 18.65
CA SER A 8 14.23 -14.08 19.04
C SER A 8 15.27 -14.14 17.93
N LYS A 9 14.89 -13.83 16.68
CA LYS A 9 15.75 -13.90 15.49
C LYS A 9 15.77 -12.62 14.69
N LEU A 10 15.52 -11.48 15.34
CA LEU A 10 15.57 -10.19 14.68
C LEU A 10 17.00 -9.86 14.24
N ASN A 11 17.13 -9.37 13.01
CA ASN A 11 18.40 -8.79 12.58
C ASN A 11 18.64 -7.44 13.25
N SER A 12 19.89 -6.97 13.27
CA SER A 12 20.27 -5.72 13.95
C SER A 12 19.50 -4.48 13.45
N HIS A 13 19.04 -4.48 12.20
CA HIS A 13 18.25 -3.38 11.66
C HIS A 13 16.81 -3.40 12.15
N ALA A 14 16.18 -4.58 12.19
CA ALA A 14 14.85 -4.74 12.76
C ALA A 14 14.82 -4.35 14.25
N ILE A 15 15.90 -4.62 14.99
CA ILE A 15 16.03 -4.18 16.40
C ILE A 15 15.98 -2.66 16.50
N LYS A 16 16.68 -1.94 15.63
CA LYS A 16 16.64 -0.45 15.60
C LYS A 16 15.26 0.11 15.26
N MET A 17 14.49 -0.64 14.49
CA MET A 17 13.12 -0.24 14.11
C MET A 17 12.07 -0.59 15.17
N LEU A 18 12.42 -1.23 16.29
CA LEU A 18 11.45 -1.57 17.35
C LEU A 18 10.74 -0.35 17.92
N GLU A 19 11.40 0.81 17.95
CA GLU A 19 10.81 2.07 18.41
C GLU A 19 9.75 2.63 17.43
N GLU A 20 9.78 2.22 16.18
CA GLU A 20 8.85 2.68 15.13
C GLU A 20 7.60 1.81 15.01
N ILE A 21 7.56 0.65 15.69
CA ILE A 21 6.42 -0.26 15.66
C ILE A 21 5.47 0.00 16.82
N ASP A 22 4.19 0.04 16.49
CA ASP A 22 3.14 0.11 17.48
C ASP A 22 2.50 -1.28 17.74
N PHE A 23 1.67 -1.34 18.77
CA PHE A 23 1.00 -2.57 19.20
C PHE A 23 0.23 -3.29 18.07
N ILE A 24 -0.41 -2.53 17.17
CA ILE A 24 -1.18 -3.12 16.06
C ILE A 24 -0.25 -3.80 15.04
N LEU A 25 0.91 -3.23 14.79
CA LEU A 25 1.90 -3.86 13.91
C LEU A 25 2.51 -5.11 14.54
N VAL A 26 2.75 -5.09 15.87
CA VAL A 26 3.18 -6.28 16.63
C VAL A 26 2.14 -7.40 16.50
N ILE A 27 0.86 -7.09 16.73
CA ILE A 27 -0.22 -8.07 16.53
C ILE A 27 -0.22 -8.59 15.10
N SER A 28 -0.12 -7.71 14.10
CA SER A 28 -0.07 -8.13 12.69
C SER A 28 1.06 -9.12 12.42
N LEU A 29 2.25 -8.88 12.97
CA LEU A 29 3.40 -9.80 12.86
C LEU A 29 3.13 -11.19 13.45
N LEU A 30 2.28 -11.27 14.48
CA LEU A 30 1.94 -12.53 15.15
C LEU A 30 0.84 -13.30 14.42
N ILE A 31 -0.18 -12.62 13.88
CA ILE A 31 -1.39 -13.26 13.36
C ILE A 31 -1.42 -13.43 11.84
N ILE A 32 -0.60 -12.69 11.09
CA ILE A 32 -0.52 -12.81 9.63
C ILE A 32 0.56 -13.85 9.29
N ASP A 33 0.13 -15.05 8.91
CA ASP A 33 0.99 -16.23 8.70
C ASP A 33 0.57 -17.11 7.51
N GLU A 34 -0.10 -16.52 6.51
CA GLU A 34 -0.62 -17.22 5.31
C GLU A 34 -1.84 -18.14 5.58
N THR A 35 -2.39 -18.12 6.80
CA THR A 35 -3.63 -18.79 7.17
C THR A 35 -4.76 -17.78 7.37
N ASP A 36 -5.91 -18.24 7.89
CA ASP A 36 -7.05 -17.39 8.26
C ASP A 36 -6.96 -16.84 9.70
N ASN A 37 -5.83 -16.98 10.37
CA ASN A 37 -5.63 -16.52 11.75
C ASN A 37 -5.97 -15.05 11.95
N SER A 38 -5.63 -14.20 10.99
CA SER A 38 -5.95 -12.76 11.07
C SER A 38 -7.46 -12.50 11.02
N ASP A 39 -8.20 -13.24 10.20
CA ASP A 39 -9.65 -13.10 10.07
C ASP A 39 -10.35 -13.63 11.34
N TYR A 40 -9.89 -14.78 11.86
CA TYR A 40 -10.37 -15.32 13.14
C TYR A 40 -10.09 -14.36 14.31
N PHE A 41 -8.89 -13.76 14.37
CA PHE A 41 -8.56 -12.77 15.38
C PHE A 41 -9.51 -11.56 15.32
N LEU A 42 -9.74 -11.01 14.12
CA LEU A 42 -10.61 -9.86 13.93
C LEU A 42 -12.09 -10.17 14.27
N TYR A 43 -12.52 -11.41 14.02
CA TYR A 43 -13.85 -11.88 14.42
C TYR A 43 -13.99 -12.01 15.94
N LYS A 44 -12.99 -12.59 16.61
CA LYS A 44 -13.04 -12.91 18.03
C LYS A 44 -12.82 -11.70 18.94
N PHE A 45 -11.97 -10.77 18.54
CA PHE A 45 -11.59 -9.61 19.35
C PHE A 45 -12.24 -8.33 18.80
N ASN A 46 -12.76 -7.52 19.73
CA ASN A 46 -13.41 -6.25 19.36
C ASN A 46 -12.37 -5.18 19.01
N VAL A 47 -11.76 -5.32 17.86
CA VAL A 47 -10.75 -4.39 17.34
C VAL A 47 -11.45 -3.22 16.66
N SER A 48 -11.00 -1.98 16.87
CA SER A 48 -11.58 -0.81 16.22
C SER A 48 -11.54 -0.90 14.70
N LYS A 49 -12.53 -0.37 13.98
CA LYS A 49 -12.62 -0.42 12.50
C LYS A 49 -11.34 0.09 11.82
N LYS A 50 -10.72 1.13 12.38
CA LYS A 50 -9.44 1.67 11.89
C LYS A 50 -8.33 0.62 11.95
N ASN A 51 -8.19 -0.08 13.07
CA ASN A 51 -7.16 -1.09 13.27
C ASN A 51 -7.46 -2.37 12.49
N GLN A 52 -8.75 -2.77 12.38
CA GLN A 52 -9.16 -3.86 11.49
C GLN A 52 -8.74 -3.59 10.05
N LYS A 53 -9.04 -2.39 9.52
CA LYS A 53 -8.63 -1.98 8.15
C LYS A 53 -7.11 -2.05 7.97
N ARG A 54 -6.35 -1.61 8.98
CA ARG A 54 -4.88 -1.64 8.94
C ARG A 54 -4.34 -3.07 8.85
N ILE A 55 -4.81 -3.98 9.72
CA ILE A 55 -4.43 -5.41 9.69
C ILE A 55 -4.81 -6.05 8.36
N LYS A 56 -6.05 -5.82 7.89
CA LYS A 56 -6.51 -6.34 6.60
C LYS A 56 -5.66 -5.86 5.43
N ASN A 57 -5.32 -4.58 5.37
CA ASN A 57 -4.47 -4.03 4.31
C ASN A 57 -3.09 -4.73 4.23
N ILE A 58 -2.48 -5.04 5.39
CA ILE A 58 -1.21 -5.76 5.43
C ILE A 58 -1.42 -7.20 4.92
N ASN A 59 -2.43 -7.91 5.44
CA ASN A 59 -2.71 -9.30 5.06
C ASN A 59 -3.04 -9.42 3.56
N GLU A 60 -3.93 -8.58 3.03
CA GLU A 60 -4.30 -8.52 1.62
C GLU A 60 -3.07 -8.30 0.73
N PHE A 61 -2.22 -7.34 1.08
CA PHE A 61 -1.00 -7.07 0.32
C PHE A 61 -0.12 -8.32 0.17
N PHE A 62 0.10 -9.07 1.25
CA PHE A 62 0.92 -10.28 1.21
C PHE A 62 0.22 -11.44 0.51
N ARG A 63 -1.10 -11.57 0.61
CA ARG A 63 -1.88 -12.57 -0.15
C ARG A 63 -1.84 -12.31 -1.65
N GLU A 64 -2.04 -11.09 -2.08
CA GLU A 64 -2.05 -10.69 -3.50
C GLU A 64 -0.65 -10.74 -4.13
N ASN A 65 0.39 -10.52 -3.34
CA ASN A 65 1.77 -10.47 -3.80
C ASN A 65 2.62 -11.68 -3.37
N SER A 66 1.99 -12.78 -2.95
CA SER A 66 2.68 -14.00 -2.49
C SER A 66 3.60 -14.61 -3.56
N SER A 67 3.24 -14.51 -4.84
CA SER A 67 4.02 -14.97 -5.98
C SER A 67 5.07 -13.97 -6.48
N SER A 68 4.96 -12.69 -6.12
CA SER A 68 5.92 -11.67 -6.55
C SER A 68 7.15 -11.72 -5.67
N LYS A 69 8.25 -12.24 -6.24
CA LYS A 69 9.54 -12.36 -5.54
C LYS A 69 10.20 -11.02 -5.19
N LYS A 70 9.68 -9.89 -5.66
CA LYS A 70 10.35 -8.59 -5.48
C LYS A 70 9.34 -7.50 -5.09
N PHE A 71 9.57 -6.93 -3.92
CA PHE A 71 9.09 -5.59 -3.61
C PHE A 71 9.71 -4.62 -4.60
N ASN A 72 8.92 -3.98 -5.43
CA ASN A 72 9.41 -2.99 -6.37
C ASN A 72 8.72 -1.64 -6.15
N GLU A 73 9.39 -0.59 -6.54
CA GLU A 73 8.92 0.77 -6.32
C GLU A 73 7.57 1.05 -7.00
N LYS A 74 7.30 0.42 -8.15
CA LYS A 74 6.02 0.58 -8.87
C LYS A 74 4.83 0.09 -8.04
N ILE A 75 4.94 -1.09 -7.43
CA ILE A 75 3.88 -1.65 -6.57
C ILE A 75 3.72 -0.78 -5.31
N LEU A 76 4.83 -0.39 -4.70
CA LEU A 76 4.81 0.41 -3.48
C LEU A 76 4.25 1.82 -3.71
N ASN A 77 4.49 2.44 -4.87
CA ASN A 77 3.86 3.70 -5.24
C ASN A 77 2.33 3.58 -5.35
N LYS A 78 1.82 2.45 -5.88
CA LYS A 78 0.37 2.19 -5.88
C LYS A 78 -0.18 2.06 -4.47
N VAL A 79 0.52 1.36 -3.59
CA VAL A 79 0.13 1.25 -2.17
C VAL A 79 0.12 2.63 -1.51
N LEU A 80 1.16 3.45 -1.75
CA LEU A 80 1.25 4.81 -1.24
C LEU A 80 0.03 5.64 -1.65
N TYR A 81 -0.35 5.56 -2.92
CA TYR A 81 -1.47 6.31 -3.47
C TYR A 81 -2.82 5.85 -2.92
N TYR A 82 -3.12 4.55 -3.01
CA TYR A 82 -4.45 4.02 -2.65
C TYR A 82 -4.65 3.77 -1.17
N LYS A 83 -3.60 3.38 -0.45
CA LYS A 83 -3.69 2.93 0.96
C LYS A 83 -2.98 3.88 1.94
N GLY A 84 -2.22 4.85 1.43
CA GLY A 84 -1.53 5.87 2.21
C GLY A 84 -0.19 5.45 2.80
N LYS A 85 0.59 6.44 3.24
CA LYS A 85 1.97 6.30 3.73
C LYS A 85 2.08 5.33 4.92
N LYS A 86 1.16 5.45 5.91
CA LYS A 86 1.21 4.59 7.11
C LYS A 86 1.10 3.10 6.74
N THR A 87 0.14 2.74 5.88
CA THR A 87 -0.03 1.35 5.43
C THR A 87 1.19 0.86 4.68
N LEU A 88 1.77 1.69 3.81
CA LEU A 88 2.97 1.34 3.07
C LEU A 88 4.16 1.05 3.99
N LEU A 89 4.40 1.93 4.98
CA LEU A 89 5.49 1.74 5.93
C LEU A 89 5.27 0.50 6.80
N ASP A 90 4.03 0.24 7.23
CA ASP A 90 3.67 -1.00 7.95
C ASP A 90 4.00 -2.26 7.14
N ILE A 91 3.69 -2.26 5.84
CA ILE A 91 4.01 -3.38 4.93
C ILE A 91 5.52 -3.59 4.82
N LEU A 92 6.29 -2.51 4.66
CA LEU A 92 7.76 -2.60 4.59
C LEU A 92 8.37 -3.10 5.89
N ILE A 93 7.95 -2.53 7.02
CA ILE A 93 8.41 -2.97 8.35
C ILE A 93 8.03 -4.43 8.57
N PHE A 94 6.77 -4.82 8.28
CA PHE A 94 6.33 -6.20 8.40
C PHE A 94 7.24 -7.15 7.62
N LYS A 95 7.58 -6.81 6.36
CA LYS A 95 8.49 -7.62 5.55
C LYS A 95 9.89 -7.70 6.13
N ILE A 96 10.45 -6.58 6.60
CA ILE A 96 11.77 -6.52 7.23
C ILE A 96 11.82 -7.46 8.45
N PHE A 97 10.78 -7.45 9.30
CA PHE A 97 10.70 -8.32 10.49
C PHE A 97 10.55 -9.81 10.14
N LYS A 98 9.84 -10.13 9.05
CA LYS A 98 9.68 -11.51 8.58
C LYS A 98 10.93 -12.06 7.87
N THR A 99 11.88 -11.21 7.52
CA THR A 99 13.09 -11.57 6.79
C THR A 99 14.19 -12.02 7.79
N LYS A 100 14.69 -13.23 7.64
CA LYS A 100 15.72 -13.79 8.55
C LYS A 100 17.09 -13.12 8.41
N LYS A 101 17.42 -12.65 7.20
CA LYS A 101 18.68 -11.97 6.88
C LYS A 101 18.41 -10.50 6.60
N ILE A 102 19.42 -9.65 6.81
CA ILE A 102 19.32 -8.23 6.45
C ILE A 102 19.16 -8.11 4.94
N ASP A 103 18.06 -7.53 4.52
CA ASP A 103 17.82 -7.18 3.10
C ASP A 103 17.98 -5.66 2.93
N ARG A 104 19.14 -5.26 2.42
CA ARG A 104 19.46 -3.85 2.19
C ARG A 104 18.50 -3.18 1.21
N SER A 105 17.95 -3.94 0.26
CA SER A 105 17.00 -3.39 -0.71
C SER A 105 15.69 -2.97 -0.05
N LEU A 106 15.19 -3.74 0.92
CA LEU A 106 13.99 -3.39 1.71
C LEU A 106 14.24 -2.19 2.61
N ILE A 107 15.44 -2.09 3.20
CA ILE A 107 15.81 -0.95 4.04
C ILE A 107 15.84 0.33 3.20
N ASN A 108 16.50 0.30 2.04
CA ASN A 108 16.55 1.44 1.13
C ASN A 108 15.15 1.87 0.65
N LEU A 109 14.26 0.91 0.40
CA LEU A 109 12.86 1.21 0.06
C LEU A 109 12.13 1.87 1.24
N TYR A 110 12.33 1.38 2.47
CA TYR A 110 11.75 1.99 3.66
C TYR A 110 12.20 3.46 3.81
N ASP A 111 13.50 3.72 3.74
CA ASP A 111 14.07 5.07 3.86
C ASP A 111 13.58 5.99 2.74
N LEU A 112 13.49 5.49 1.51
CA LEU A 112 12.93 6.21 0.37
C LEU A 112 11.48 6.62 0.63
N PHE A 113 10.62 5.68 1.03
CA PHE A 113 9.19 5.93 1.19
C PHE A 113 8.83 6.66 2.49
N LYS A 114 9.69 6.64 3.50
CA LYS A 114 9.51 7.41 4.73
C LYS A 114 9.39 8.91 4.42
N ASN A 115 10.16 9.39 3.45
CA ASN A 115 10.20 10.81 3.06
C ASN A 115 9.40 11.13 1.78
N LYS A 116 8.90 10.10 1.07
CA LYS A 116 8.18 10.28 -0.19
C LYS A 116 6.72 10.69 0.06
N GLU A 117 6.25 11.70 -0.66
CA GLU A 117 4.84 12.09 -0.66
C GLU A 117 4.03 11.27 -1.67
N ALA A 118 2.73 11.13 -1.38
CA ALA A 118 1.82 10.45 -2.30
C ALA A 118 1.69 11.25 -3.60
N PRO A 119 1.73 10.60 -4.78
CA PRO A 119 1.48 11.28 -6.04
C PRO A 119 0.09 11.93 -6.02
N ILE A 120 -0.01 13.11 -6.62
CA ILE A 120 -1.28 13.82 -6.77
C ILE A 120 -1.70 13.73 -8.24
N MET A 121 -2.94 13.31 -8.50
CA MET A 121 -3.48 13.23 -9.84
C MET A 121 -3.55 14.63 -10.47
N PRO A 122 -2.93 14.85 -11.65
CA PRO A 122 -2.86 16.18 -12.26
C PRO A 122 -4.18 16.60 -12.91
N ILE A 123 -5.03 15.65 -13.30
CA ILE A 123 -6.29 15.91 -13.97
C ILE A 123 -7.43 15.92 -12.95
N LYS A 124 -8.15 17.04 -12.90
CA LYS A 124 -9.32 17.24 -12.03
C LYS A 124 -10.59 17.33 -12.87
N ALA A 125 -11.75 17.22 -12.23
CA ALA A 125 -13.06 17.38 -12.88
C ALA A 125 -13.15 18.69 -13.64
N ASP A 126 -12.74 19.81 -13.01
CA ASP A 126 -12.79 21.14 -13.60
C ASP A 126 -11.98 21.23 -14.92
N ASN A 127 -10.86 20.51 -15.01
CA ASN A 127 -10.07 20.45 -16.25
C ASN A 127 -10.84 19.78 -17.38
N LEU A 128 -11.60 18.71 -17.08
CA LEU A 128 -12.39 18.01 -18.08
C LEU A 128 -13.62 18.83 -18.51
N ILE A 129 -14.25 19.50 -17.57
CA ILE A 129 -15.38 20.39 -17.87
C ILE A 129 -14.94 21.54 -18.77
N SER A 130 -13.87 22.25 -18.39
CA SER A 130 -13.43 23.45 -19.09
C SER A 130 -12.77 23.16 -20.45
N ASN A 131 -11.93 22.12 -20.54
CA ASN A 131 -11.15 21.87 -21.75
C ASN A 131 -11.85 20.98 -22.77
N TYR A 132 -12.82 20.15 -22.33
CA TYR A 132 -13.48 19.16 -23.18
C TYR A 132 -15.01 19.27 -23.19
N ASN A 133 -15.56 20.32 -22.56
CA ASN A 133 -17.02 20.56 -22.51
C ASN A 133 -17.84 19.37 -21.96
N ILE A 134 -17.28 18.61 -21.03
CA ILE A 134 -17.97 17.50 -20.40
C ILE A 134 -18.87 18.03 -19.29
N SER A 135 -20.17 17.71 -19.35
CA SER A 135 -21.10 18.07 -18.30
C SER A 135 -20.85 17.30 -17.00
N GLU A 136 -21.15 17.94 -15.87
CA GLU A 136 -21.13 17.26 -14.57
C GLU A 136 -22.06 16.05 -14.57
N GLY A 137 -21.64 14.97 -13.87
CA GLY A 137 -22.48 13.79 -13.71
C GLY A 137 -21.68 12.48 -13.80
N LYS A 138 -22.43 11.38 -13.96
CA LYS A 138 -21.87 10.02 -13.97
C LYS A 138 -20.79 9.85 -15.04
N PHE A 139 -21.03 10.36 -16.24
CA PHE A 139 -20.09 10.25 -17.36
C PHE A 139 -18.72 10.85 -17.02
N LEU A 140 -18.70 12.07 -16.45
CA LEU A 140 -17.47 12.72 -15.99
C LEU A 140 -16.75 11.87 -14.95
N GLY A 141 -17.50 11.33 -13.97
CA GLY A 141 -16.94 10.46 -12.94
C GLY A 141 -16.33 9.18 -13.49
N ASP A 142 -16.97 8.56 -14.47
CA ASP A 142 -16.48 7.34 -15.12
C ASP A 142 -15.20 7.64 -15.94
N LYS A 143 -15.14 8.75 -16.67
CA LYS A 143 -13.94 9.19 -17.40
C LYS A 143 -12.77 9.48 -16.45
N LEU A 144 -13.01 10.17 -15.33
CA LEU A 144 -11.98 10.43 -14.33
C LEU A 144 -11.39 9.15 -13.76
N LYS A 145 -12.21 8.13 -13.50
CA LYS A 145 -11.72 6.81 -13.03
C LYS A 145 -10.81 6.14 -14.06
N VAL A 146 -11.20 6.14 -15.33
CA VAL A 146 -10.38 5.55 -16.41
C VAL A 146 -9.06 6.30 -16.53
N ILE A 147 -9.09 7.65 -16.48
CA ILE A 147 -7.88 8.48 -16.51
C ILE A 147 -6.97 8.17 -15.31
N GLU A 148 -7.53 8.05 -14.10
CA GLU A 148 -6.81 7.69 -12.88
C GLU A 148 -6.14 6.32 -13.02
N GLU A 149 -6.87 5.30 -13.51
CA GLU A 149 -6.34 3.95 -13.73
C GLU A 149 -5.17 3.95 -14.71
N VAL A 150 -5.30 4.65 -15.84
CA VAL A 150 -4.23 4.77 -16.84
C VAL A 150 -3.02 5.47 -16.23
N TRP A 151 -3.22 6.58 -15.53
CA TRP A 151 -2.17 7.35 -14.88
C TRP A 151 -1.42 6.52 -13.84
N VAL A 152 -2.12 5.80 -12.95
CA VAL A 152 -1.50 4.93 -11.94
C VAL A 152 -0.74 3.77 -12.59
N ASN A 153 -1.33 3.13 -13.63
CA ASN A 153 -0.71 2.01 -14.32
C ASN A 153 0.54 2.42 -15.11
N ASN A 154 0.57 3.66 -15.58
CA ASN A 154 1.70 4.26 -16.29
C ASN A 154 2.69 4.99 -15.36
N ASN A 155 2.88 4.48 -14.14
CA ASN A 155 3.82 5.03 -13.15
C ASN A 155 3.57 6.51 -12.81
N PHE A 156 2.29 6.89 -12.66
CA PHE A 156 1.86 8.24 -12.35
C PHE A 156 2.26 9.27 -13.41
N LYS A 157 2.19 8.87 -14.67
CA LYS A 157 2.38 9.72 -15.85
C LYS A 157 1.21 9.56 -16.78
N ILE A 158 0.71 10.65 -17.33
CA ILE A 158 -0.31 10.66 -18.37
C ILE A 158 -0.05 11.85 -19.29
N SER A 159 -0.25 11.66 -20.58
CA SER A 159 -0.14 12.73 -21.58
C SER A 159 -1.52 13.24 -21.99
N ASP A 160 -1.57 14.48 -22.47
CA ASP A 160 -2.83 15.08 -22.95
C ASP A 160 -3.47 14.23 -24.04
N LYS A 161 -2.68 13.67 -24.96
CA LYS A 161 -3.17 12.75 -25.99
C LYS A 161 -3.85 11.50 -25.43
N GLN A 162 -3.35 10.95 -24.31
CA GLN A 162 -3.99 9.82 -23.63
C GLN A 162 -5.32 10.24 -23.00
N VAL A 163 -5.38 11.43 -22.41
CA VAL A 163 -6.62 12.00 -21.86
C VAL A 163 -7.66 12.19 -22.95
N GLU A 164 -7.29 12.82 -24.07
CA GLU A 164 -8.15 13.02 -25.23
C GLU A 164 -8.72 11.71 -25.77
N ASN A 165 -7.88 10.70 -25.93
CA ASN A 165 -8.32 9.37 -26.40
C ASN A 165 -9.33 8.71 -25.45
N ILE A 166 -9.15 8.90 -24.12
CA ILE A 166 -10.09 8.35 -23.12
C ILE A 166 -11.43 9.07 -23.18
N ILE A 167 -11.41 10.37 -23.42
CA ILE A 167 -12.62 11.19 -23.49
C ILE A 167 -13.45 10.88 -24.73
N ASN A 168 -12.78 10.71 -25.87
CA ASN A 168 -13.42 10.50 -27.18
C ASN A 168 -13.90 9.06 -27.43
N ASN A 169 -13.51 8.10 -26.62
CA ASN A 169 -13.98 6.71 -26.64
C ASN A 169 -15.11 6.48 -25.63
#